data_a20213382b4b7698d843ff4f630d0cfa
#
_entry.id   a20213382b4b7698d843ff4f630d0cfa
#
_cell.length_a   1.000
_cell.length_b   1.000
_cell.length_c   1.000
_cell.angle_alpha   90.00
_cell.angle_beta   90.00
_cell.angle_gamma   90.00
#
_symmetry.space_group_name_H-M   'P 1'
#
loop_
_entity.id
_entity.type
_entity.pdbx_description
1 polymer ?
#
loop_
_entity_poly.entity_id
_entity_poly.type
_entity_poly.pdbx_seq_one_letter_code
_entity_poly.pdbx_strand_id
1 'polypeptide(L)'
;MEVSIDIKELRKRKIFVATPMYGGMCGGQYTKSTADLATMCTKYGMELSFFYLFNESLITRARNYLVDEFLRSKCTHLMFIDSDIGFDPNDILALAAIAEPGSDKHIVCGPYPKKTISWEKIKRAVDRGFADENPNKLEKYVGDYVFNPVEGVTEIKVNEPAEVL
;
A
#
# COMPACT_ATOMS: atom_id res chain seq x y z
N MET A 1 1.08 -6.68 -16.16
CA MET A 1 2.57 -6.79 -16.08
C MET A 1 2.89 -8.02 -15.23
N GLU A 2 3.47 -9.06 -15.79
CA GLU A 2 4.06 -10.13 -14.98
C GLU A 2 5.37 -9.60 -14.41
N VAL A 3 5.41 -9.32 -13.13
CA VAL A 3 6.67 -9.02 -12.44
C VAL A 3 7.33 -10.35 -12.13
N SER A 4 8.28 -10.76 -12.96
CA SER A 4 9.13 -11.91 -12.66
C SER A 4 10.14 -11.48 -11.60
N ILE A 5 9.97 -11.97 -10.39
CA ILE A 5 10.82 -11.61 -9.25
C ILE A 5 11.83 -12.75 -9.02
N ASP A 6 13.13 -12.46 -9.15
CA ASP A 6 14.14 -13.39 -8.68
C ASP A 6 14.14 -13.41 -7.14
N ILE A 7 13.77 -14.56 -6.57
CA ILE A 7 13.72 -14.76 -5.11
C ILE A 7 15.10 -14.51 -4.47
N LYS A 8 16.20 -14.79 -5.17
CA LYS A 8 17.55 -14.53 -4.61
C LYS A 8 17.82 -13.03 -4.45
N GLU A 9 17.37 -12.23 -5.41
CA GLU A 9 17.48 -10.76 -5.33
C GLU A 9 16.51 -10.22 -4.27
N LEU A 10 15.27 -10.75 -4.22
CA LEU A 10 14.29 -10.34 -3.23
C LEU A 10 14.75 -10.61 -1.78
N ARG A 11 15.46 -11.71 -1.53
CA ARG A 11 16.05 -12.03 -0.21
C ARG A 11 17.06 -11.00 0.31
N LYS A 12 17.65 -10.18 -0.58
CA LYS A 12 18.55 -9.10 -0.18
C LYS A 12 17.77 -7.89 0.38
N ARG A 13 16.45 -7.83 0.15
CA ARG A 13 15.58 -6.77 0.67
C ARG A 13 15.22 -7.09 2.11
N LYS A 14 15.59 -6.21 3.02
CA LYS A 14 15.23 -6.27 4.43
C LYS A 14 14.16 -5.22 4.67
N ILE A 15 12.93 -5.68 4.89
CA ILE A 15 11.75 -4.82 4.96
C ILE A 15 11.49 -4.41 6.40
N PHE A 16 11.37 -3.10 6.63
CA PHE A 16 10.94 -2.50 7.88
C PHE A 16 9.53 -1.95 7.69
N VAL A 17 8.52 -2.64 8.22
CA VAL A 17 7.13 -2.20 8.19
C VAL A 17 6.90 -1.27 9.37
N ALA A 18 6.65 -0.01 9.07
CA ALA A 18 6.42 1.08 10.02
C ALA A 18 4.94 1.45 10.08
N THR A 19 4.31 1.27 11.23
CA THR A 19 2.87 1.51 11.40
C THR A 19 2.61 2.50 12.52
N PRO A 20 2.12 3.72 12.19
CA PRO A 20 1.51 4.59 13.18
C PRO A 20 0.23 3.94 13.71
N MET A 21 0.15 3.76 15.04
CA MET A 21 -0.95 3.03 15.69
C MET A 21 -1.50 3.85 16.86
N TYR A 22 -2.22 4.92 16.54
CA TYR A 22 -2.85 5.75 17.55
C TYR A 22 -3.85 4.95 18.39
N GLY A 23 -3.77 5.07 19.70
CA GLY A 23 -4.60 4.28 20.63
C GLY A 23 -4.22 2.80 20.75
N GLY A 24 -3.15 2.33 20.09
CA GLY A 24 -2.70 0.93 20.17
C GLY A 24 -3.62 -0.07 19.46
N MET A 25 -4.51 0.39 18.59
CA MET A 25 -5.49 -0.44 17.91
C MET A 25 -5.19 -0.58 16.42
N CYS A 26 -5.56 -1.73 15.84
CA CYS A 26 -5.48 -1.99 14.41
C CYS A 26 -6.72 -2.73 13.88
N GLY A 27 -6.94 -2.64 12.59
CA GLY A 27 -8.01 -3.35 11.92
C GLY A 27 -7.75 -4.86 11.83
N GLY A 28 -8.82 -5.69 11.89
CA GLY A 28 -8.68 -7.13 11.75
C GLY A 28 -8.09 -7.54 10.39
N GLN A 29 -8.39 -6.82 9.31
CA GLN A 29 -7.79 -7.05 8.00
C GLN A 29 -6.29 -6.75 8.00
N TYR A 30 -5.87 -5.65 8.65
CA TYR A 30 -4.45 -5.34 8.85
C TYR A 30 -3.72 -6.47 9.60
N THR A 31 -4.32 -6.95 10.71
CA THR A 31 -3.74 -8.05 11.50
C THR A 31 -3.56 -9.32 10.65
N LYS A 32 -4.58 -9.67 9.86
CA LYS A 32 -4.50 -10.82 8.94
C LYS A 32 -3.39 -10.62 7.92
N SER A 33 -3.36 -9.48 7.24
CA SER A 33 -2.37 -9.17 6.20
C SER A 33 -0.93 -9.20 6.72
N THR A 34 -0.69 -8.67 7.93
CA THR A 34 0.65 -8.71 8.56
C THR A 34 1.08 -10.12 8.95
N ALA A 35 0.16 -10.97 9.45
CA ALA A 35 0.44 -12.36 9.74
C ALA A 35 0.76 -13.16 8.46
N ASP A 36 -0.01 -12.95 7.41
CA ASP A 36 0.22 -13.57 6.10
C ASP A 36 1.57 -13.12 5.50
N LEU A 37 1.91 -11.82 5.60
CA LEU A 37 3.18 -11.28 5.16
C LEU A 37 4.36 -11.90 5.93
N ALA A 38 4.26 -12.00 7.25
CA ALA A 38 5.30 -12.63 8.08
C ALA A 38 5.51 -14.10 7.68
N THR A 39 4.42 -14.83 7.46
CA THR A 39 4.46 -16.22 7.00
C THR A 39 5.13 -16.34 5.64
N MET A 40 4.77 -15.46 4.71
CA MET A 40 5.33 -15.45 3.35
C MET A 40 6.82 -15.09 3.36
N CYS A 41 7.23 -14.05 4.09
CA CYS A 41 8.64 -13.68 4.23
C CYS A 41 9.46 -14.82 4.83
N THR A 42 8.95 -15.49 5.86
CA THR A 42 9.59 -16.66 6.46
C THR A 42 9.75 -17.79 5.44
N LYS A 43 8.70 -18.10 4.68
CA LYS A 43 8.73 -19.13 3.64
C LYS A 43 9.79 -18.86 2.57
N TYR A 44 9.97 -17.60 2.19
CA TYR A 44 10.95 -17.20 1.17
C TYR A 44 12.32 -16.85 1.73
N GLY A 45 12.51 -16.88 3.05
CA GLY A 45 13.77 -16.55 3.72
C GLY A 45 14.14 -15.07 3.61
N MET A 46 13.13 -14.20 3.65
CA MET A 46 13.27 -12.75 3.66
C MET A 46 13.29 -12.21 5.08
N GLU A 47 14.10 -11.18 5.31
CA GLU A 47 14.14 -10.46 6.60
C GLU A 47 13.03 -9.43 6.66
N LEU A 48 12.19 -9.49 7.69
CA LEU A 48 11.05 -8.62 7.93
C LEU A 48 11.06 -8.16 9.38
N SER A 49 10.89 -6.85 9.60
CA SER A 49 10.71 -6.24 10.91
C SER A 49 9.44 -5.43 10.94
N PHE A 50 8.65 -5.55 12.01
CA PHE A 50 7.51 -4.68 12.27
C PHE A 50 7.85 -3.70 13.39
N PHE A 51 7.52 -2.44 13.20
CA PHE A 51 7.61 -1.42 14.23
C PHE A 51 6.29 -0.66 14.35
N TYR A 52 5.71 -0.69 15.54
CA TYR A 52 4.44 -0.06 15.85
C TYR A 52 4.67 1.13 16.77
N LEU A 53 4.27 2.33 16.33
CA LEU A 53 4.35 3.54 17.14
C LEU A 53 2.99 3.84 17.76
N PHE A 54 2.90 3.70 19.07
CA PHE A 54 1.67 3.89 19.82
C PHE A 54 1.52 5.35 20.30
N ASN A 55 0.26 5.79 20.48
CA ASN A 55 -0.13 7.01 21.18
C ASN A 55 0.45 8.33 20.64
N GLU A 56 0.90 8.37 19.39
CA GLU A 56 1.30 9.59 18.72
C GLU A 56 0.17 10.10 17.82
N SER A 57 -0.41 11.25 18.17
CA SER A 57 -1.55 11.83 17.47
C SER A 57 -1.18 12.66 16.24
N LEU A 58 0.04 13.21 16.22
CA LEU A 58 0.50 14.02 15.10
C LEU A 58 1.19 13.14 14.05
N ILE A 59 0.51 12.90 12.93
CA ILE A 59 0.98 11.95 11.90
C ILE A 59 2.37 12.29 11.34
N THR A 60 2.70 13.56 11.17
CA THR A 60 4.02 13.99 10.70
C THR A 60 5.11 13.63 11.67
N ARG A 61 4.89 13.84 12.98
CA ARG A 61 5.83 13.47 14.04
C ARG A 61 5.97 11.97 14.15
N ALA A 62 4.84 11.22 14.07
CA ALA A 62 4.84 9.77 14.06
C ALA A 62 5.71 9.23 12.93
N ARG A 63 5.51 9.71 11.71
CA ARG A 63 6.27 9.24 10.54
C ARG A 63 7.75 9.62 10.63
N ASN A 64 8.08 10.81 11.11
CA ASN A 64 9.48 11.20 11.34
C ASN A 64 10.18 10.30 12.37
N TYR A 65 9.50 9.95 13.45
CA TYR A 65 10.03 9.03 14.46
C TYR A 65 10.27 7.63 13.85
N LEU A 66 9.33 7.13 13.07
CA LEU A 66 9.43 5.83 12.39
C LEU A 66 10.58 5.81 11.36
N VAL A 67 10.84 6.92 10.68
CA VAL A 67 12.01 7.07 9.80
C VAL A 67 13.31 7.00 10.60
N ASP A 68 13.39 7.67 11.77
CA ASP A 68 14.57 7.62 12.63
C ASP A 68 14.84 6.18 13.11
N GLU A 69 13.82 5.45 13.52
CA GLU A 69 13.95 4.03 13.90
C GLU A 69 14.40 3.15 12.72
N PHE A 70 13.85 3.40 11.52
CA PHE A 70 14.30 2.70 10.31
C PHE A 70 15.79 2.99 10.03
N LEU A 71 16.23 4.23 10.11
CA LEU A 71 17.64 4.61 9.88
C LEU A 71 18.60 3.97 10.89
N ARG A 72 18.15 3.69 12.10
CA ARG A 72 18.92 2.95 13.11
C ARG A 72 18.87 1.45 12.91
N SER A 73 17.91 0.95 12.14
CA SER A 73 17.79 -0.47 11.82
C SER A 73 18.85 -0.88 10.78
N LYS A 74 18.97 -2.17 10.54
CA LYS A 74 19.78 -2.70 9.43
C LYS A 74 18.93 -3.01 8.21
N CYS A 75 17.69 -2.53 8.17
CA CYS A 75 16.77 -2.77 7.07
C CYS A 75 17.12 -1.88 5.86
N THR A 76 16.78 -2.36 4.68
CA THR A 76 17.09 -1.69 3.41
C THR A 76 15.88 -0.95 2.82
N HIS A 77 14.67 -1.35 3.20
CA HIS A 77 13.41 -0.82 2.67
C HIS A 77 12.50 -0.44 3.82
N LEU A 78 12.05 0.82 3.82
CA LEU A 78 11.02 1.31 4.71
C LEU A 78 9.66 1.20 4.01
N MET A 79 8.71 0.54 4.66
CA MET A 79 7.33 0.40 4.20
C MET A 79 6.37 1.01 5.22
N PHE A 80 5.70 2.09 4.87
CA PHE A 80 4.61 2.62 5.67
C PHE A 80 3.29 1.91 5.34
N ILE A 81 2.62 1.39 6.35
CA ILE A 81 1.27 0.84 6.24
C ILE A 81 0.47 1.33 7.45
N ASP A 82 -0.66 2.01 7.19
CA ASP A 82 -1.52 2.47 8.27
C ASP A 82 -2.28 1.29 8.91
N SER A 83 -2.56 1.38 10.21
CA SER A 83 -3.09 0.26 11.04
C SER A 83 -4.50 -0.21 10.66
N ASP A 84 -5.15 0.44 9.72
CA ASP A 84 -6.49 0.14 9.23
C ASP A 84 -6.53 -0.29 7.75
N ILE A 85 -5.36 -0.47 7.13
CA ILE A 85 -5.23 -0.91 5.74
C ILE A 85 -5.04 -2.42 5.69
N GLY A 86 -5.97 -3.13 5.02
CA GLY A 86 -5.77 -4.51 4.59
C GLY A 86 -5.03 -4.53 3.25
N PHE A 87 -4.11 -5.48 3.07
CA PHE A 87 -3.31 -5.59 1.85
C PHE A 87 -3.02 -7.06 1.50
N ASP A 88 -2.68 -7.32 0.24
CA ASP A 88 -2.14 -8.61 -0.17
C ASP A 88 -0.62 -8.62 0.05
N PRO A 89 -0.05 -9.62 0.75
CA PRO A 89 1.39 -9.76 0.92
C PRO A 89 2.18 -9.77 -0.41
N ASN A 90 1.60 -10.30 -1.48
CA ASN A 90 2.26 -10.29 -2.79
C ASN A 90 2.49 -8.86 -3.31
N ASP A 91 1.59 -7.92 -3.02
CA ASP A 91 1.75 -6.52 -3.41
C ASP A 91 2.95 -5.89 -2.68
N ILE A 92 3.14 -6.22 -1.39
CA ILE A 92 4.30 -5.74 -0.63
C ILE A 92 5.61 -6.27 -1.23
N LEU A 93 5.64 -7.55 -1.60
CA LEU A 93 6.83 -8.14 -2.24
C LEU A 93 7.08 -7.53 -3.62
N ALA A 94 6.03 -7.25 -4.38
CA ALA A 94 6.13 -6.58 -5.68
C ALA A 94 6.69 -5.14 -5.53
N LEU A 95 6.17 -4.36 -4.58
CA LEU A 95 6.69 -3.02 -4.30
C LEU A 95 8.16 -3.06 -3.87
N ALA A 96 8.54 -3.99 -2.99
CA ALA A 96 9.93 -4.17 -2.58
C ALA A 96 10.86 -4.61 -3.73
N ALA A 97 10.33 -5.34 -4.72
CA ALA A 97 11.08 -5.72 -5.91
C ALA A 97 11.28 -4.53 -6.86
N ILE A 98 10.24 -3.70 -7.05
CA ILE A 98 10.29 -2.51 -7.92
C ILE A 98 11.23 -1.44 -7.34
N ALA A 99 11.24 -1.27 -6.02
CA ALA A 99 12.13 -0.36 -5.31
C ALA A 99 13.58 -0.92 -5.25
N GLU A 100 14.20 -1.09 -6.38
CA GLU A 100 15.53 -1.68 -6.49
C GLU A 100 16.61 -0.69 -6.07
N PRO A 101 17.55 -1.08 -5.16
CA PRO A 101 18.67 -0.22 -4.79
C PRO A 101 19.52 0.18 -6.00
N GLY A 102 19.77 1.48 -6.13
CA GLY A 102 20.54 2.04 -7.25
C GLY A 102 19.70 2.34 -8.50
N SER A 103 18.39 2.05 -8.49
CA SER A 103 17.46 2.53 -9.51
C SER A 103 17.05 3.98 -9.24
N ASP A 104 16.37 4.60 -10.18
CA ASP A 104 15.73 5.92 -10.04
C ASP A 104 14.42 5.89 -9.26
N LYS A 105 13.92 4.69 -8.92
CA LYS A 105 12.66 4.47 -8.21
C LYS A 105 12.87 4.43 -6.70
N HIS A 106 13.12 5.61 -6.11
CA HIS A 106 13.37 5.74 -4.67
C HIS A 106 12.11 5.63 -3.82
N ILE A 107 10.94 5.97 -4.38
CA ILE A 107 9.64 5.91 -3.71
C ILE A 107 8.69 5.16 -4.63
N VAL A 108 8.11 4.09 -4.10
CA VAL A 108 7.11 3.27 -4.80
C VAL A 108 5.90 3.11 -3.87
N CYS A 109 4.70 3.29 -4.39
CA CYS A 109 3.50 3.17 -3.59
C CYS A 109 2.39 2.43 -4.34
N GLY A 110 1.53 1.76 -3.58
CA GLY A 110 0.27 1.21 -4.05
C GLY A 110 -0.88 2.16 -3.71
N PRO A 111 -1.80 2.46 -4.65
CA PRO A 111 -2.99 3.24 -4.34
C PRO A 111 -3.92 2.44 -3.43
N TYR A 112 -4.55 3.11 -2.47
CA TYR A 112 -5.58 2.53 -1.62
C TYR A 112 -6.84 3.40 -1.63
N PRO A 113 -8.03 2.81 -1.39
CA PRO A 113 -9.28 3.57 -1.46
C PRO A 113 -9.41 4.57 -0.30
N LYS A 114 -9.98 5.72 -0.59
CA LYS A 114 -10.43 6.66 0.43
C LYS A 114 -11.63 6.08 1.17
N LYS A 115 -11.76 6.39 2.46
CA LYS A 115 -12.92 6.02 3.30
C LYS A 115 -14.10 6.97 3.06
N THR A 116 -14.48 7.14 1.79
CA THR A 116 -15.57 8.03 1.39
C THR A 116 -16.43 7.37 0.34
N ILE A 117 -17.69 7.78 0.27
CA ILE A 117 -18.59 7.42 -0.83
C ILE A 117 -18.59 8.55 -1.85
N SER A 118 -18.21 8.25 -3.09
CA SER A 118 -18.21 9.22 -4.18
C SER A 118 -19.60 9.27 -4.85
N TRP A 119 -20.50 10.08 -4.29
CA TRP A 119 -21.85 10.24 -4.82
C TRP A 119 -21.88 10.72 -6.26
N GLU A 120 -20.91 11.55 -6.68
CA GLU A 120 -20.79 12.00 -8.07
C GLU A 120 -20.49 10.87 -9.04
N LYS A 121 -19.59 9.94 -8.67
CA LYS A 121 -19.27 8.76 -9.50
C LYS A 121 -20.48 7.84 -9.61
N ILE A 122 -21.18 7.62 -8.51
CA ILE A 122 -22.41 6.83 -8.48
C ILE A 122 -23.46 7.48 -9.41
N LYS A 123 -23.70 8.79 -9.27
CA LYS A 123 -24.64 9.48 -10.13
C LYS A 123 -24.29 9.34 -11.61
N ARG A 124 -23.02 9.58 -11.99
CA ARG A 124 -22.55 9.40 -13.37
C ARG A 124 -22.74 7.97 -13.89
N ALA A 125 -22.54 6.97 -13.02
CA ALA A 125 -22.76 5.56 -13.38
C ALA A 125 -24.22 5.26 -13.62
N VAL A 126 -25.13 5.81 -12.80
CA VAL A 126 -26.58 5.72 -13.02
C VAL A 126 -26.98 6.43 -14.30
N ASP A 127 -26.55 7.67 -14.51
CA ASP A 127 -26.87 8.45 -15.71
C ASP A 127 -26.41 7.78 -17.03
N ARG A 128 -25.41 6.88 -16.93
CA ARG A 128 -24.89 6.07 -18.05
C ARG A 128 -25.55 4.70 -18.20
N GLY A 129 -26.55 4.38 -17.39
CA GLY A 129 -27.26 3.11 -17.43
C GLY A 129 -26.49 1.91 -16.89
N PHE A 130 -25.37 2.10 -16.16
CA PHE A 130 -24.56 0.98 -15.64
C PHE A 130 -25.27 0.17 -14.57
N ALA A 131 -26.36 0.70 -14.01
CA ALA A 131 -27.17 0.05 -12.97
C ALA A 131 -28.46 -0.58 -13.52
N ASP A 132 -28.81 -0.35 -14.78
CA ASP A 132 -30.13 -0.70 -15.34
C ASP A 132 -30.43 -2.21 -15.26
N GLU A 133 -29.41 -3.04 -15.49
CA GLU A 133 -29.56 -4.49 -15.39
C GLU A 133 -29.38 -5.03 -13.96
N ASN A 134 -28.49 -4.41 -13.17
CA ASN A 134 -28.15 -4.84 -11.83
C ASN A 134 -27.60 -3.68 -11.00
N PRO A 135 -28.40 -3.15 -10.04
CA PRO A 135 -27.98 -2.04 -9.17
C PRO A 135 -26.72 -2.34 -8.35
N ASN A 136 -26.41 -3.61 -8.06
CA ASN A 136 -25.20 -3.98 -7.31
C ASN A 136 -23.92 -3.65 -8.06
N LYS A 137 -23.97 -3.46 -9.38
CA LYS A 137 -22.82 -2.99 -10.16
C LYS A 137 -22.32 -1.60 -9.70
N LEU A 138 -23.18 -0.80 -9.05
CA LEU A 138 -22.81 0.53 -8.52
C LEU A 138 -21.74 0.45 -7.42
N GLU A 139 -21.59 -0.67 -6.74
CA GLU A 139 -20.53 -0.88 -5.74
C GLU A 139 -19.14 -0.55 -6.30
N LYS A 140 -18.90 -0.79 -7.59
CA LYS A 140 -17.63 -0.50 -8.28
C LYS A 140 -17.35 1.00 -8.43
N TYR A 141 -18.36 1.84 -8.25
CA TYR A 141 -18.29 3.29 -8.45
C TYR A 141 -18.34 4.09 -7.14
N VAL A 142 -18.42 3.40 -6.00
CA VAL A 142 -18.53 4.07 -4.69
C VAL A 142 -17.21 4.65 -4.21
N GLY A 143 -16.09 4.05 -4.62
CA GLY A 143 -14.76 4.37 -4.12
C GLY A 143 -14.04 5.47 -4.89
N ASP A 144 -13.07 6.05 -4.22
CA ASP A 144 -12.03 6.89 -4.79
C ASP A 144 -10.67 6.49 -4.23
N TYR A 145 -9.58 6.78 -4.94
CA TYR A 145 -8.24 6.38 -4.53
C TYR A 145 -7.41 7.57 -4.03
N VAL A 146 -6.44 7.27 -3.17
CA VAL A 146 -5.52 8.28 -2.62
C VAL A 146 -4.30 8.37 -3.54
N PHE A 147 -4.47 9.00 -4.70
CA PHE A 147 -3.34 9.40 -5.54
C PHE A 147 -3.76 10.52 -6.49
N ASN A 148 -2.79 11.31 -6.92
CA ASN A 148 -2.96 12.33 -7.94
C ASN A 148 -2.05 11.96 -9.11
N PRO A 149 -2.59 11.67 -10.31
CA PRO A 149 -1.76 11.43 -11.49
C PRO A 149 -1.02 12.71 -11.91
N VAL A 150 0.10 12.55 -12.59
CA VAL A 150 0.81 13.68 -13.20
C VAL A 150 -0.11 14.38 -14.20
N GLU A 151 0.02 15.70 -14.32
CA GLU A 151 -0.79 16.50 -15.26
C GLU A 151 -0.65 15.98 -16.70
N GLY A 152 -1.78 15.79 -17.38
CA GLY A 152 -1.82 15.22 -18.73
C GLY A 152 -2.02 13.70 -18.79
N VAL A 153 -1.93 12.97 -17.68
CA VAL A 153 -2.30 11.55 -17.62
C VAL A 153 -3.82 11.44 -17.57
N THR A 154 -4.43 10.98 -18.67
CA THR A 154 -5.89 10.83 -18.79
C THR A 154 -6.36 9.41 -18.56
N GLU A 155 -5.48 8.42 -18.68
CA GLU A 155 -5.77 7.00 -18.50
C GLU A 155 -4.70 6.35 -17.61
N ILE A 156 -5.16 5.54 -16.67
CA ILE A 156 -4.30 4.68 -15.86
C ILE A 156 -4.73 3.25 -16.15
N LYS A 157 -3.80 2.46 -16.67
CA LYS A 157 -4.06 1.06 -16.94
C LYS A 157 -3.90 0.24 -15.65
N VAL A 158 -4.82 -0.68 -15.42
CA VAL A 158 -4.73 -1.62 -14.30
C VAL A 158 -3.51 -2.51 -14.51
N ASN A 159 -2.72 -2.71 -13.46
CA ASN A 159 -1.46 -3.48 -13.46
C ASN A 159 -0.31 -2.88 -14.27
N GLU A 160 -0.34 -1.59 -14.58
CA GLU A 160 0.81 -0.86 -15.10
C GLU A 160 1.23 0.24 -14.12
N PRO A 161 2.54 0.52 -13.96
CA PRO A 161 3.00 1.63 -13.15
C PRO A 161 2.47 2.96 -13.72
N ALA A 162 2.06 3.85 -12.83
CA ALA A 162 1.67 5.21 -13.19
C ALA A 162 2.53 6.21 -12.39
N GLU A 163 2.88 7.32 -13.01
CA GLU A 163 3.54 8.42 -12.32
C GLU A 163 2.49 9.22 -11.52
N VAL A 164 2.87 9.58 -10.29
CA VAL A 164 2.03 10.36 -9.37
C VAL A 164 2.81 11.57 -8.84
N LEU A 165 2.09 12.63 -8.48
CA LEU A 165 2.64 13.84 -7.87
C LEU A 165 2.85 13.65 -6.38
#